data_eca3cfb57fac55dae0c43d853237a2ba
#
_entry.id   eca3cfb57fac55dae0c43d853237a2ba
#
_cell.length_a   1.000
_cell.length_b   1.000
_cell.length_c   1.000
_cell.angle_alpha   90.00
_cell.angle_beta   90.00
_cell.angle_gamma   90.00
#
_symmetry.space_group_name_H-M   'P 1'
#
loop_
_entity.id
_entity.type
_entity.pdbx_description
1 polymer ?
#
loop_
_entity_poly.entity_id
_entity_poly.type
_entity_poly.pdbx_seq_one_letter_code
_entity_poly.pdbx_strand_id
1 'polypeptide(L)'
;EHPSVRKSAEFLEQEGFDVTYLAPNKDGIVTVSEIEQALREDTRLVSVMTVNNETGARFPIEEIAALLKDKPTYFHTDAVQAFAQEALTVDGIDYLTASGHKIYAPKGIGFLYKSKDAPIHALIKGGGQELGFRAGTENVPYILGLEKAMQIVVEKRDELVQNYQEL
;
A
#
# COMPACT_ATOMS: atom_id res chain seq x y z
N GLU A 1 10.99 1.10 -1.73
CA GLU A 1 9.89 0.16 -2.01
C GLU A 1 10.28 -1.31 -1.83
N HIS A 2 9.32 -2.14 -1.36
CA HIS A 2 9.46 -3.58 -1.34
C HIS A 2 9.62 -4.14 -2.78
N PRO A 3 10.35 -5.25 -2.99
CA PRO A 3 10.51 -5.85 -4.33
C PRO A 3 9.19 -6.12 -5.07
N SER A 4 8.08 -6.40 -4.39
CA SER A 4 6.77 -6.60 -5.03
C SER A 4 6.28 -5.38 -5.82
N VAL A 5 6.51 -4.17 -5.31
CA VAL A 5 6.17 -2.91 -5.99
C VAL A 5 7.25 -2.56 -7.02
N ARG A 6 8.52 -2.63 -6.63
CA ARG A 6 9.64 -2.29 -7.51
C ARG A 6 9.69 -3.16 -8.78
N LYS A 7 9.49 -4.46 -8.64
CA LYS A 7 9.47 -5.38 -9.79
C LYS A 7 8.29 -5.13 -10.73
N SER A 8 7.15 -4.70 -10.19
CA SER A 8 6.01 -4.28 -11.02
C SER A 8 6.31 -3.00 -11.78
N ALA A 9 7.00 -2.05 -11.16
CA ALA A 9 7.45 -0.83 -11.82
C ALA A 9 8.50 -1.12 -12.92
N GLU A 10 9.49 -1.97 -12.64
CA GLU A 10 10.49 -2.44 -13.63
C GLU A 10 9.82 -3.16 -14.82
N PHE A 11 8.76 -3.91 -14.59
CA PHE A 11 7.98 -4.54 -15.67
C PHE A 11 7.25 -3.49 -16.52
N LEU A 12 6.60 -2.50 -15.91
CA LEU A 12 5.94 -1.42 -16.64
C LEU A 12 6.93 -0.63 -17.50
N GLU A 13 8.14 -0.40 -17.00
CA GLU A 13 9.21 0.25 -17.78
C GLU A 13 9.57 -0.55 -19.04
N GLN A 14 9.64 -1.90 -18.94
CA GLN A 14 9.85 -2.78 -20.08
C GLN A 14 8.69 -2.76 -21.09
N GLU A 15 7.46 -2.49 -20.61
CA GLU A 15 6.28 -2.32 -21.45
C GLU A 15 6.16 -0.92 -22.06
N GLY A 16 7.15 -0.04 -21.85
CA GLY A 16 7.27 1.27 -22.48
C GLY A 16 6.66 2.43 -21.69
N PHE A 17 6.35 2.22 -20.40
CA PHE A 17 5.97 3.32 -19.52
C PHE A 17 7.21 4.03 -18.97
N ASP A 18 7.12 5.34 -18.84
CA ASP A 18 8.17 6.12 -18.16
C ASP A 18 8.03 5.95 -16.64
N VAL A 19 9.09 5.45 -16.00
CA VAL A 19 9.14 5.25 -14.55
C VAL A 19 10.24 6.11 -13.95
N THR A 20 9.88 6.92 -12.94
CA THR A 20 10.82 7.71 -12.16
C THR A 20 11.02 7.08 -10.78
N TYR A 21 12.24 6.68 -10.46
CA TYR A 21 12.60 6.15 -9.14
C TYR A 21 13.23 7.25 -8.30
N LEU A 22 12.61 7.58 -7.17
CA LEU A 22 13.17 8.53 -6.22
C LEU A 22 14.04 7.80 -5.20
N ALA A 23 15.28 8.24 -5.08
CA ALA A 23 16.18 7.73 -4.05
C ALA A 23 15.89 8.41 -2.70
N PRO A 24 15.82 7.67 -1.58
CA PRO A 24 15.67 8.28 -0.27
C PRO A 24 16.91 9.09 0.09
N ASN A 25 16.72 10.12 0.90
CA ASN A 25 17.77 10.93 1.47
C ASN A 25 18.58 10.15 2.54
N LYS A 26 19.53 10.83 3.22
CA LYS A 26 20.36 10.22 4.28
C LYS A 26 19.55 9.70 5.49
N ASP A 27 18.34 10.20 5.68
CA ASP A 27 17.43 9.79 6.76
C ASP A 27 16.49 8.64 6.30
N GLY A 28 16.68 8.14 5.08
CA GLY A 28 15.91 7.05 4.50
C GLY A 28 14.53 7.47 3.97
N ILE A 29 14.27 8.77 3.80
CA ILE A 29 12.96 9.32 3.46
C ILE A 29 13.01 10.02 2.10
N VAL A 30 11.94 9.89 1.32
CA VAL A 30 11.63 10.73 0.16
C VAL A 30 10.65 11.81 0.63
N THR A 31 11.00 13.08 0.42
CA THR A 31 10.20 14.23 0.86
C THR A 31 9.06 14.54 -0.11
N VAL A 32 8.02 15.20 0.38
CA VAL A 32 6.91 15.69 -0.46
C VAL A 32 7.41 16.61 -1.58
N SER A 33 8.40 17.46 -1.29
CA SER A 33 9.00 18.36 -2.30
C SER A 33 9.72 17.62 -3.42
N GLU A 34 10.43 16.52 -3.11
CA GLU A 34 11.08 15.68 -4.14
C GLU A 34 10.04 14.98 -5.02
N ILE A 35 8.93 14.52 -4.44
CA ILE A 35 7.82 13.95 -5.19
C ILE A 35 7.19 15.02 -6.09
N GLU A 36 6.91 16.22 -5.56
CA GLU A 36 6.33 17.32 -6.33
C GLU A 36 7.20 17.71 -7.54
N GLN A 37 8.52 17.79 -7.36
CA GLN A 37 9.46 18.10 -8.42
C GLN A 37 9.56 17.00 -9.49
N ALA A 38 9.28 15.76 -9.13
CA ALA A 38 9.29 14.62 -10.04
C ALA A 38 7.97 14.44 -10.81
N LEU A 39 6.89 15.10 -10.38
CA LEU A 39 5.60 15.02 -11.07
C LEU A 39 5.68 15.67 -12.45
N ARG A 40 5.08 15.00 -13.42
CA ARG A 40 4.87 15.48 -14.80
C ARG A 40 3.38 15.58 -15.10
N GLU A 41 3.02 16.30 -16.14
CA GLU A 41 1.62 16.43 -16.59
C GLU A 41 1.00 15.08 -16.95
N ASP A 42 1.80 14.13 -17.39
CA ASP A 42 1.40 12.77 -17.77
C ASP A 42 1.59 11.73 -16.66
N THR A 43 2.00 12.13 -15.44
CA THR A 43 2.12 11.21 -14.30
C THR A 43 0.74 10.61 -13.97
N ARG A 44 0.64 9.28 -14.04
CA ARG A 44 -0.63 8.55 -13.80
C ARG A 44 -0.72 7.93 -12.43
N LEU A 45 0.41 7.54 -11.86
CA LEU A 45 0.46 6.87 -10.58
C LEU A 45 1.69 7.33 -9.79
N VAL A 46 1.49 7.66 -8.53
CA VAL A 46 2.53 7.78 -7.52
C VAL A 46 2.38 6.60 -6.56
N SER A 47 3.47 5.90 -6.28
CA SER A 47 3.49 4.78 -5.34
C SER A 47 4.57 5.02 -4.30
N VAL A 48 4.18 5.09 -3.03
CA VAL A 48 5.09 5.28 -1.90
C VAL A 48 4.63 4.40 -0.75
N MET A 49 5.52 3.54 -0.23
CA MET A 49 5.19 2.71 0.92
C MET A 49 5.01 3.55 2.18
N THR A 50 4.12 3.13 3.07
CA THR A 50 3.87 3.86 4.34
C THR A 50 5.06 3.77 5.28
N VAL A 51 5.57 2.56 5.49
CA VAL A 51 6.74 2.28 6.36
C VAL A 51 7.67 1.32 5.65
N ASN A 52 8.95 1.65 5.64
CA ASN A 52 9.95 0.78 5.01
C ASN A 52 10.21 -0.48 5.86
N ASN A 53 10.18 -1.63 5.21
CA ASN A 53 10.30 -2.94 5.84
C ASN A 53 11.72 -3.27 6.37
N GLU A 54 12.75 -2.54 5.96
CA GLU A 54 14.13 -2.77 6.36
C GLU A 54 14.60 -1.74 7.37
N THR A 55 14.27 -0.46 7.16
CA THR A 55 14.76 0.65 7.98
C THR A 55 13.75 1.13 9.03
N GLY A 56 12.47 0.80 8.88
CA GLY A 56 11.39 1.35 9.70
C GLY A 56 11.07 2.83 9.41
N ALA A 57 11.69 3.44 8.40
CA ALA A 57 11.41 4.83 8.03
C ALA A 57 9.95 4.98 7.60
N ARG A 58 9.23 5.95 8.21
CA ARG A 58 7.85 6.28 7.89
C ARG A 58 7.80 7.43 6.89
N PHE A 59 7.03 7.26 5.82
CA PHE A 59 6.87 8.25 4.77
C PHE A 59 5.66 9.16 5.02
N PRO A 60 5.67 10.41 4.54
CA PRO A 60 4.63 11.41 4.77
C PRO A 60 3.41 11.18 3.87
N ILE A 61 2.68 10.09 4.08
CA ILE A 61 1.58 9.62 3.20
C ILE A 61 0.44 10.63 3.15
N GLU A 62 0.09 11.24 4.29
CA GLU A 62 -0.99 12.20 4.41
C GLU A 62 -0.69 13.49 3.62
N GLU A 63 0.55 13.94 3.68
CA GLU A 63 1.02 15.13 2.95
C GLU A 63 1.13 14.84 1.45
N ILE A 64 1.54 13.63 1.06
CA ILE A 64 1.55 13.21 -0.35
C ILE A 64 0.13 13.12 -0.88
N ALA A 65 -0.81 12.56 -0.12
CA ALA A 65 -2.22 12.53 -0.48
C ALA A 65 -2.79 13.94 -0.69
N ALA A 66 -2.45 14.88 0.20
CA ALA A 66 -2.84 16.29 0.06
C ALA A 66 -2.23 16.95 -1.18
N LEU A 67 -0.96 16.66 -1.51
CA LEU A 67 -0.29 17.15 -2.73
C LEU A 67 -1.01 16.67 -4.01
N LEU A 68 -1.52 15.44 -4.00
CA LEU A 68 -2.10 14.79 -5.19
C LEU A 68 -3.61 15.00 -5.34
N LYS A 69 -4.29 15.51 -4.34
CA LYS A 69 -5.76 15.62 -4.22
C LYS A 69 -6.46 16.18 -5.47
N ASP A 70 -5.89 17.23 -6.07
CA ASP A 70 -6.50 17.91 -7.22
C ASP A 70 -5.75 17.62 -8.53
N LYS A 71 -4.93 16.58 -8.56
CA LYS A 71 -4.15 16.17 -9.72
C LYS A 71 -4.77 14.94 -10.41
N PRO A 72 -4.61 14.78 -11.72
CA PRO A 72 -5.08 13.61 -12.45
C PRO A 72 -4.17 12.39 -12.24
N THR A 73 -3.60 12.27 -11.05
CA THR A 73 -2.59 11.27 -10.67
C THR A 73 -3.14 10.43 -9.52
N TYR A 74 -3.20 9.13 -9.70
CA TYR A 74 -3.62 8.20 -8.65
C TYR A 74 -2.50 8.01 -7.63
N PHE A 75 -2.89 7.77 -6.38
CA PHE A 75 -1.96 7.50 -5.29
C PHE A 75 -2.12 6.08 -4.75
N HIS A 76 -1.03 5.31 -4.80
CA HIS A 76 -0.91 4.00 -4.17
C HIS A 76 0.04 4.05 -2.98
N THR A 77 -0.31 3.37 -1.90
CA THR A 77 0.61 3.09 -0.81
C THR A 77 0.68 1.60 -0.50
N ASP A 78 1.91 1.08 -0.35
CA ASP A 78 2.14 -0.21 0.28
C ASP A 78 2.13 0.00 1.79
N ALA A 79 1.04 -0.42 2.44
CA ALA A 79 0.83 -0.28 3.87
C ALA A 79 1.13 -1.58 4.64
N VAL A 80 1.80 -2.55 4.03
CA VAL A 80 2.04 -3.88 4.62
C VAL A 80 2.72 -3.80 5.99
N GLN A 81 3.63 -2.85 6.20
CA GLN A 81 4.32 -2.69 7.50
C GLN A 81 3.55 -1.81 8.49
N ALA A 82 2.68 -0.94 8.02
CA ALA A 82 1.92 -0.02 8.87
C ALA A 82 0.53 -0.57 9.25
N PHE A 83 -0.04 -1.41 8.38
CA PHE A 83 -1.41 -1.90 8.53
C PHE A 83 -1.61 -2.58 9.88
N ALA A 84 -2.64 -2.13 10.60
CA ALA A 84 -3.00 -2.52 11.96
C ALA A 84 -1.95 -2.22 13.06
N GLN A 85 -0.73 -1.81 12.70
CA GLN A 85 0.29 -1.35 13.64
C GLN A 85 0.06 0.11 14.05
N GLU A 86 -0.38 0.94 13.11
CA GLU A 86 -0.76 2.32 13.35
C GLU A 86 -2.17 2.63 12.80
N ALA A 87 -2.73 3.78 13.20
CA ALA A 87 -3.99 4.26 12.63
C ALA A 87 -3.72 4.78 11.22
N LEU A 88 -4.31 4.13 10.23
CA LEU A 88 -4.23 4.56 8.84
C LEU A 88 -5.54 5.22 8.42
N THR A 89 -5.43 6.28 7.63
CA THR A 89 -6.55 6.83 6.87
C THR A 89 -6.44 6.42 5.40
N VAL A 90 -7.57 6.42 4.72
CA VAL A 90 -7.61 6.24 3.25
C VAL A 90 -7.97 7.55 2.54
N ASP A 91 -8.01 8.65 3.26
CA ASP A 91 -8.34 9.95 2.69
C ASP A 91 -7.26 10.39 1.69
N GLY A 92 -7.67 10.60 0.44
CA GLY A 92 -6.78 10.95 -0.66
C GLY A 92 -5.90 9.81 -1.18
N ILE A 93 -6.15 8.58 -0.73
CA ILE A 93 -5.47 7.37 -1.23
C ILE A 93 -6.40 6.64 -2.20
N ASP A 94 -5.89 6.35 -3.41
CA ASP A 94 -6.65 5.60 -4.41
C ASP A 94 -6.48 4.10 -4.28
N TYR A 95 -5.29 3.65 -3.90
CA TYR A 95 -4.99 2.24 -3.69
C TYR A 95 -4.15 2.04 -2.43
N LEU A 96 -4.50 1.05 -1.63
CA LEU A 96 -3.71 0.63 -0.48
C LEU A 96 -3.57 -0.89 -0.49
N THR A 97 -2.34 -1.38 -0.39
CA THR A 97 -2.06 -2.81 -0.29
C THR A 97 -1.66 -3.19 1.13
N ALA A 98 -2.17 -4.34 1.59
CA ALA A 98 -1.82 -4.92 2.88
C ALA A 98 -1.68 -6.44 2.77
N SER A 99 -0.88 -7.03 3.67
CA SER A 99 -0.62 -8.47 3.72
C SER A 99 -0.85 -9.02 5.13
N GLY A 100 -1.64 -10.08 5.22
CA GLY A 100 -2.05 -10.64 6.50
C GLY A 100 -0.92 -11.23 7.35
N HIS A 101 0.13 -11.76 6.72
CA HIS A 101 1.23 -12.41 7.47
C HIS A 101 2.03 -11.45 8.36
N LYS A 102 1.90 -10.14 8.17
CA LYS A 102 2.54 -9.12 9.03
C LYS A 102 1.73 -8.82 10.30
N ILE A 103 0.50 -9.29 10.37
CA ILE A 103 -0.38 -9.18 11.54
C ILE A 103 -0.82 -10.53 12.07
N TYR A 104 0.02 -11.57 11.86
CA TYR A 104 -0.20 -12.94 12.35
C TYR A 104 -1.40 -13.69 11.74
N ALA A 105 -1.96 -13.19 10.64
CA ALA A 105 -2.93 -13.92 9.83
C ALA A 105 -2.25 -15.05 9.03
N PRO A 106 -3.01 -15.99 8.45
CA PRO A 106 -2.44 -17.01 7.56
C PRO A 106 -1.62 -16.42 6.43
N LYS A 107 -0.53 -17.08 6.05
CA LYS A 107 0.25 -16.72 4.86
C LYS A 107 -0.58 -16.94 3.60
N GLY A 108 -0.43 -16.08 2.60
CA GLY A 108 -1.14 -16.20 1.32
C GLY A 108 -2.47 -15.45 1.27
N ILE A 109 -2.79 -14.64 2.28
CA ILE A 109 -3.92 -13.72 2.28
C ILE A 109 -3.45 -12.27 2.45
N GLY A 110 -4.11 -11.37 1.76
CA GLY A 110 -3.94 -9.93 1.83
C GLY A 110 -5.10 -9.25 1.11
N PHE A 111 -5.11 -7.95 1.04
CA PHE A 111 -6.13 -7.21 0.31
C PHE A 111 -5.57 -5.99 -0.39
N LEU A 112 -6.32 -5.54 -1.38
CA LEU A 112 -6.18 -4.25 -2.04
C LEU A 112 -7.44 -3.42 -1.72
N TYR A 113 -7.25 -2.29 -1.03
CA TYR A 113 -8.25 -1.23 -1.03
C TYR A 113 -8.14 -0.44 -2.32
N LYS A 114 -9.26 -0.08 -2.91
CA LYS A 114 -9.33 0.94 -3.97
C LYS A 114 -10.42 1.96 -3.66
N SER A 115 -10.17 3.23 -3.95
CA SER A 115 -11.19 4.26 -3.90
C SER A 115 -12.27 3.98 -4.94
N LYS A 116 -13.48 4.53 -4.73
CA LYS A 116 -14.64 4.26 -5.59
C LYS A 116 -14.35 4.52 -7.06
N ASP A 117 -13.68 5.62 -7.35
CA ASP A 117 -13.47 6.11 -8.72
C ASP A 117 -12.14 5.66 -9.34
N ALA A 118 -11.24 5.05 -8.56
CA ALA A 118 -9.98 4.53 -9.05
C ALA A 118 -10.20 3.33 -10.00
N PRO A 119 -9.63 3.32 -11.21
CA PRO A 119 -9.79 2.23 -12.15
C PRO A 119 -8.99 0.99 -11.70
N ILE A 120 -9.54 -0.19 -11.97
CA ILE A 120 -8.84 -1.46 -11.83
C ILE A 120 -9.29 -2.42 -12.92
N HIS A 121 -8.35 -3.16 -13.48
CA HIS A 121 -8.62 -4.21 -14.45
C HIS A 121 -8.21 -5.56 -13.88
N ALA A 122 -9.08 -6.56 -14.05
CA ALA A 122 -8.79 -7.93 -13.63
C ALA A 122 -7.55 -8.47 -14.35
N LEU A 123 -6.49 -8.74 -13.61
CA LEU A 123 -5.31 -9.44 -14.09
C LEU A 123 -5.58 -10.96 -14.21
N ILE A 124 -6.23 -11.53 -13.19
CA ILE A 124 -6.64 -12.94 -13.17
C ILE A 124 -8.10 -13.01 -13.61
N LYS A 125 -8.33 -13.54 -14.81
CA LYS A 125 -9.65 -13.65 -15.44
C LYS A 125 -10.27 -15.03 -15.21
N GLY A 126 -11.60 -15.09 -15.13
CA GLY A 126 -12.36 -16.32 -14.91
C GLY A 126 -13.78 -16.04 -14.47
N GLY A 127 -14.22 -16.57 -13.33
CA GLY A 127 -15.54 -16.34 -12.75
C GLY A 127 -15.70 -14.90 -12.21
N GLY A 128 -16.91 -14.59 -11.70
CA GLY A 128 -17.27 -13.25 -11.23
C GLY A 128 -16.91 -12.95 -9.76
N GLN A 129 -15.98 -13.69 -9.16
CA GLN A 129 -15.55 -13.48 -7.79
C GLN A 129 -14.94 -12.07 -7.64
N GLU A 130 -14.94 -11.56 -6.40
CA GLU A 130 -14.46 -10.19 -6.10
C GLU A 130 -15.06 -9.13 -7.08
N LEU A 131 -16.34 -9.22 -7.34
CA LEU A 131 -17.05 -8.33 -8.28
C LEU A 131 -16.45 -8.32 -9.71
N GLY A 132 -15.80 -9.42 -10.10
CA GLY A 132 -15.13 -9.56 -11.39
C GLY A 132 -13.71 -8.98 -11.44
N PHE A 133 -13.20 -8.42 -10.35
CA PHE A 133 -11.84 -7.86 -10.31
C PHE A 133 -10.75 -8.91 -10.10
N ARG A 134 -11.11 -10.06 -9.51
CA ARG A 134 -10.15 -11.15 -9.28
C ARG A 134 -10.90 -12.48 -9.27
N ALA A 135 -10.77 -13.24 -10.32
CA ALA A 135 -11.39 -14.56 -10.42
C ALA A 135 -10.72 -15.60 -9.52
N GLY A 136 -11.48 -16.64 -9.20
CA GLY A 136 -11.09 -17.75 -8.34
C GLY A 136 -11.90 -17.77 -7.05
N THR A 137 -12.28 -18.96 -6.58
CA THR A 137 -13.08 -19.14 -5.36
C THR A 137 -12.42 -18.44 -4.17
N GLU A 138 -13.19 -17.67 -3.43
CA GLU A 138 -12.73 -16.96 -2.26
C GLU A 138 -12.25 -17.94 -1.19
N ASN A 139 -11.06 -17.68 -0.64
CA ASN A 139 -10.50 -18.48 0.44
C ASN A 139 -11.11 -18.04 1.79
N VAL A 140 -12.36 -18.42 2.01
CA VAL A 140 -13.14 -18.02 3.20
C VAL A 140 -12.41 -18.33 4.51
N PRO A 141 -11.78 -19.52 4.72
CA PRO A 141 -11.04 -19.76 5.95
C PRO A 141 -9.91 -18.76 6.20
N TYR A 142 -9.19 -18.33 5.15
CA TYR A 142 -8.10 -17.36 5.29
C TYR A 142 -8.63 -15.94 5.47
N ILE A 143 -9.76 -15.61 4.85
CA ILE A 143 -10.44 -14.32 5.05
C ILE A 143 -10.87 -14.18 6.51
N LEU A 144 -11.50 -15.20 7.09
CA LEU A 144 -11.87 -15.21 8.51
C LEU A 144 -10.63 -15.16 9.42
N GLY A 145 -9.54 -15.84 9.04
CA GLY A 145 -8.27 -15.75 9.75
C GLY A 145 -7.67 -14.35 9.72
N LEU A 146 -7.75 -13.65 8.59
CA LEU A 146 -7.34 -12.25 8.44
C LEU A 146 -8.22 -11.32 9.29
N GLU A 147 -9.53 -11.46 9.21
CA GLU A 147 -10.48 -10.70 10.03
C GLU A 147 -10.16 -10.84 11.52
N LYS A 148 -9.97 -12.08 12.01
CA LYS A 148 -9.65 -12.31 13.41
C LYS A 148 -8.32 -11.70 13.83
N ALA A 149 -7.30 -11.78 12.97
CA ALA A 149 -6.01 -11.15 13.23
C ALA A 149 -6.14 -9.62 13.32
N MET A 150 -6.90 -9.00 12.41
CA MET A 150 -7.19 -7.56 12.44
C MET A 150 -7.87 -7.14 13.74
N GLN A 151 -8.91 -7.86 14.17
CA GLN A 151 -9.60 -7.59 15.44
C GLN A 151 -8.62 -7.60 16.61
N ILE A 152 -7.82 -8.67 16.73
CA ILE A 152 -6.85 -8.81 17.83
C ILE A 152 -5.82 -7.67 17.85
N VAL A 153 -5.26 -7.31 16.69
CA VAL A 153 -4.24 -6.26 16.63
C VAL A 153 -4.86 -4.88 16.93
N VAL A 154 -6.07 -4.60 16.45
CA VAL A 154 -6.76 -3.34 16.75
C VAL A 154 -7.10 -3.25 18.24
N GLU A 155 -7.60 -4.32 18.84
CA GLU A 155 -7.92 -4.39 20.29
C GLU A 155 -6.67 -4.22 21.17
N LYS A 156 -5.52 -4.74 20.73
CA LYS A 156 -4.27 -4.74 21.50
C LYS A 156 -3.26 -3.68 21.05
N ARG A 157 -3.62 -2.78 20.15
CA ARG A 157 -2.68 -1.81 19.57
C ARG A 157 -1.92 -1.02 20.61
N ASP A 158 -2.62 -0.46 21.58
CA ASP A 158 -2.00 0.40 22.59
C ASP A 158 -1.03 -0.38 23.48
N GLU A 159 -1.37 -1.62 23.84
CA GLU A 159 -0.50 -2.54 24.58
C GLU A 159 0.75 -2.89 23.76
N LEU A 160 0.60 -3.18 22.47
CA LEU A 160 1.71 -3.50 21.58
C LEU A 160 2.65 -2.32 21.38
N VAL A 161 2.10 -1.12 21.16
CA VAL A 161 2.90 0.11 21.03
C VAL A 161 3.69 0.40 22.31
N GLN A 162 3.07 0.25 23.47
CA GLN A 162 3.73 0.45 24.74
C GLN A 162 4.89 -0.55 24.95
N ASN A 163 4.70 -1.82 24.65
CA ASN A 163 5.73 -2.85 24.72
C ASN A 163 6.91 -2.56 23.79
N TYR A 164 6.69 -1.98 22.61
CA TYR A 164 7.79 -1.58 21.70
C TYR A 164 8.54 -0.35 22.17
N GLN A 165 7.93 0.53 22.96
CA GLN A 165 8.60 1.71 23.52
C GLN A 165 9.48 1.38 24.73
N GLU A 166 9.26 0.25 25.36
CA GLU A 166 10.04 -0.24 26.52
C GLU A 166 11.29 -1.06 26.11
N LEU A 167 11.46 -1.37 24.82
CA LEU A 167 12.61 -2.08 24.24
C LEU A 167 13.68 -1.11 23.72
#